data_82d5e38ca72370e22498faeb4ffa5001
#
_entry.id   82d5e38ca72370e22498faeb4ffa5001
#
_cell.length_a   1.000
_cell.length_b   1.000
_cell.length_c   1.000
_cell.angle_alpha   90.00
_cell.angle_beta   90.00
_cell.angle_gamma   90.00
#
_symmetry.space_group_name_H-M   'P 1'
#
loop_
_entity.id
_entity.type
_entity.pdbx_description
1 polymer ?
#
loop_
_entity_poly.entity_id
_entity_poly.type
_entity_poly.pdbx_seq_one_letter_code
_entity_poly.pdbx_strand_id
1 'polypeptide(L)'
;MNDIESHYCETLRHTTHYLAAGPETGPLIIFIHGWPELSISWRHQLPFFAAMGFRAIAPDMRGYGDSSVYDKHSDYQLSLAVQDMVELLAHLNRASAVWVGHDWGSPVAWSIAAHHPDKCLAVANLCVPYAALEQGLDFVIDKVDRNIYPEAEYPAGQWEYMRFYQESFSSATASMDADPFNFIQLIFRKGNPASVGQPSATAMTRKMGGWFGGEKSAPAVPRDEDVITEDDLARYAEALGRHGFFGPNSWYMNHE
;
A
#
# COMPACT_ATOMS: atom_id res chain seq x y z
N MET A 1 -25.77 -11.35 -6.62
CA MET A 1 -24.35 -10.97 -6.50
C MET A 1 -24.33 -9.75 -5.61
N ASN A 2 -23.50 -9.73 -4.56
CA ASN A 2 -23.35 -8.51 -3.76
C ASN A 2 -22.51 -7.55 -4.61
N ASP A 3 -23.18 -6.56 -5.20
CA ASP A 3 -22.52 -5.56 -6.03
C ASP A 3 -21.56 -4.75 -5.15
N ILE A 4 -20.39 -4.42 -5.70
CA ILE A 4 -19.44 -3.50 -5.06
C ILE A 4 -19.91 -2.09 -5.39
N GLU A 5 -20.10 -1.28 -4.36
CA GLU A 5 -20.55 0.09 -4.42
C GLU A 5 -19.37 1.04 -4.14
N SER A 6 -19.39 2.22 -4.77
CA SER A 6 -18.37 3.28 -4.60
C SER A 6 -18.96 4.41 -3.76
N HIS A 7 -18.24 4.86 -2.75
CA HIS A 7 -18.67 5.87 -1.78
C HIS A 7 -17.55 6.83 -1.41
N TYR A 8 -17.90 7.95 -0.76
CA TYR A 8 -16.96 8.93 -0.25
C TYR A 8 -17.27 9.25 1.21
N CYS A 9 -16.22 9.35 2.01
CA CYS A 9 -16.23 9.95 3.35
C CYS A 9 -15.56 11.31 3.26
N GLU A 10 -16.35 12.39 3.29
CA GLU A 10 -15.86 13.76 3.22
C GLU A 10 -15.78 14.36 4.62
N THR A 11 -14.60 14.81 5.02
CA THR A 11 -14.35 15.55 6.24
C THR A 11 -13.74 16.92 5.92
N LEU A 12 -13.60 17.80 6.92
CA LEU A 12 -12.91 19.08 6.72
C LEU A 12 -11.42 18.92 6.40
N ARG A 13 -10.84 17.77 6.72
CA ARG A 13 -9.40 17.48 6.61
C ARG A 13 -9.06 16.64 5.40
N HIS A 14 -9.90 15.67 5.06
CA HIS A 14 -9.59 14.63 4.10
C HIS A 14 -10.87 14.07 3.46
N THR A 15 -10.79 13.72 2.20
CA THR A 15 -11.80 12.91 1.52
C THR A 15 -11.25 11.51 1.30
N THR A 16 -11.92 10.49 1.85
CA THR A 16 -11.60 9.08 1.61
C THR A 16 -12.63 8.49 0.65
N HIS A 17 -12.20 8.10 -0.53
CA HIS A 17 -12.98 7.21 -1.39
C HIS A 17 -12.91 5.79 -0.85
N TYR A 18 -14.01 5.02 -0.93
CA TYR A 18 -13.99 3.62 -0.55
C TYR A 18 -14.97 2.78 -1.35
N LEU A 19 -14.60 1.53 -1.54
CA LEU A 19 -15.47 0.48 -2.06
C LEU A 19 -16.17 -0.23 -0.90
N ALA A 20 -17.43 -0.63 -1.12
CA ALA A 20 -18.22 -1.31 -0.11
C ALA A 20 -19.04 -2.45 -0.70
N ALA A 21 -19.23 -3.51 0.07
CA ALA A 21 -20.13 -4.61 -0.26
C ALA A 21 -20.79 -5.18 0.99
N GLY A 22 -21.96 -5.76 0.83
CA GLY A 22 -22.70 -6.45 1.90
C GLY A 22 -23.65 -5.53 2.68
N PRO A 23 -24.39 -6.11 3.64
CA PRO A 23 -25.45 -5.40 4.35
C PRO A 23 -24.89 -4.27 5.22
N GLU A 24 -25.50 -3.09 5.16
CA GLU A 24 -25.08 -1.91 5.93
C GLU A 24 -25.03 -2.16 7.44
N THR A 25 -25.88 -3.03 7.95
CA THR A 25 -25.97 -3.38 9.38
C THR A 25 -25.07 -4.55 9.79
N GLY A 26 -24.39 -5.19 8.84
CA GLY A 26 -23.48 -6.32 9.10
C GLY A 26 -22.29 -5.94 9.99
N PRO A 27 -21.61 -6.89 10.62
CA PRO A 27 -20.34 -6.64 11.28
C PRO A 27 -19.36 -5.99 10.30
N LEU A 28 -18.64 -4.95 10.74
CA LEU A 28 -17.76 -4.17 9.87
C LEU A 28 -16.38 -4.81 9.76
N ILE A 29 -15.90 -4.99 8.53
CA ILE A 29 -14.52 -5.36 8.20
C ILE A 29 -13.95 -4.38 7.19
N ILE A 30 -12.77 -3.82 7.46
CA ILE A 30 -12.11 -2.81 6.64
C ILE A 30 -10.76 -3.36 6.15
N PHE A 31 -10.55 -3.33 4.83
CA PHE A 31 -9.38 -3.84 4.14
C PHE A 31 -8.51 -2.67 3.65
N ILE A 32 -7.34 -2.51 4.23
CA ILE A 32 -6.42 -1.40 3.97
C ILE A 32 -5.30 -1.89 3.05
N HIS A 33 -5.20 -1.27 1.86
CA HIS A 33 -4.19 -1.60 0.87
C HIS A 33 -2.83 -0.93 1.17
N GLY A 34 -1.79 -1.34 0.47
CA GLY A 34 -0.46 -0.79 0.53
C GLY A 34 0.03 -0.17 -0.78
N TRP A 35 1.32 -0.21 -1.00
CA TRP A 35 2.00 0.36 -2.16
C TRP A 35 2.28 -0.72 -3.23
N PRO A 36 2.11 -0.41 -4.50
CA PRO A 36 1.35 0.68 -5.13
C PRO A 36 -0.06 0.21 -5.51
N GLU A 37 -0.89 0.03 -4.52
CA GLU A 37 -2.20 -0.59 -4.66
C GLU A 37 -3.36 0.44 -4.59
N LEU A 38 -4.60 -0.06 -4.63
CA LEU A 38 -5.85 0.69 -4.57
C LEU A 38 -6.90 -0.12 -3.80
N SER A 39 -8.03 0.48 -3.50
CA SER A 39 -9.21 -0.20 -2.94
C SER A 39 -9.62 -1.45 -3.76
N ILE A 40 -9.45 -1.42 -5.09
CA ILE A 40 -9.76 -2.55 -5.98
C ILE A 40 -8.85 -3.78 -5.77
N SER A 41 -7.75 -3.67 -5.04
CA SER A 41 -6.94 -4.83 -4.64
C SER A 41 -7.80 -5.86 -3.89
N TRP A 42 -8.80 -5.39 -3.17
CA TRP A 42 -9.70 -6.19 -2.34
C TRP A 42 -11.01 -6.62 -3.05
N ARG A 43 -11.11 -6.44 -4.38
CA ARG A 43 -12.32 -6.74 -5.18
C ARG A 43 -12.82 -8.19 -5.06
N HIS A 44 -11.94 -9.12 -4.72
CA HIS A 44 -12.30 -10.52 -4.50
C HIS A 44 -12.72 -10.81 -3.07
N GLN A 45 -12.13 -10.10 -2.09
CA GLN A 45 -12.45 -10.24 -0.68
C GLN A 45 -13.78 -9.57 -0.32
N LEU A 46 -14.06 -8.40 -0.89
CA LEU A 46 -15.28 -7.65 -0.60
C LEU A 46 -16.55 -8.50 -0.80
N PRO A 47 -16.82 -9.10 -1.98
CA PRO A 47 -18.03 -9.91 -2.18
C PRO A 47 -18.02 -11.20 -1.37
N PHE A 48 -16.83 -11.77 -1.08
CA PHE A 48 -16.70 -12.98 -0.26
C PHE A 48 -17.17 -12.72 1.18
N PHE A 49 -16.65 -11.68 1.83
CA PHE A 49 -17.06 -11.33 3.20
C PHE A 49 -18.48 -10.80 3.26
N ALA A 50 -18.93 -10.08 2.22
CA ALA A 50 -20.32 -9.65 2.10
C ALA A 50 -21.29 -10.84 2.07
N ALA A 51 -20.96 -11.92 1.36
CA ALA A 51 -21.74 -13.15 1.34
C ALA A 51 -21.78 -13.86 2.71
N MET A 52 -20.80 -13.62 3.58
CA MET A 52 -20.78 -14.09 4.96
C MET A 52 -21.56 -13.16 5.93
N GLY A 53 -22.19 -12.10 5.42
CA GLY A 53 -22.99 -11.16 6.22
C GLY A 53 -22.21 -9.97 6.79
N PHE A 54 -20.95 -9.77 6.43
CA PHE A 54 -20.19 -8.58 6.81
C PHE A 54 -20.54 -7.37 5.94
N ARG A 55 -20.46 -6.17 6.50
CA ARG A 55 -20.22 -4.95 5.71
C ARG A 55 -18.72 -4.87 5.46
N ALA A 56 -18.30 -5.17 4.24
CA ALA A 56 -16.89 -5.18 3.82
C ALA A 56 -16.55 -3.87 3.11
N ILE A 57 -15.52 -3.17 3.58
CA ILE A 57 -15.09 -1.85 3.11
C ILE A 57 -13.62 -1.93 2.68
N ALA A 58 -13.28 -1.26 1.58
CA ALA A 58 -11.90 -1.07 1.13
C ALA A 58 -11.70 0.41 0.74
N PRO A 59 -11.00 1.22 1.56
CA PRO A 59 -10.66 2.59 1.20
C PRO A 59 -9.51 2.66 0.19
N ASP A 60 -9.51 3.69 -0.66
CA ASP A 60 -8.28 4.21 -1.23
C ASP A 60 -7.56 5.02 -0.16
N MET A 61 -6.31 4.70 0.12
CA MET A 61 -5.52 5.41 1.12
C MET A 61 -5.14 6.81 0.62
N ARG A 62 -4.73 7.71 1.53
CA ARG A 62 -4.28 9.05 1.17
C ARG A 62 -3.20 9.03 0.09
N GLY A 63 -3.38 9.82 -0.97
CA GLY A 63 -2.48 9.86 -2.13
C GLY A 63 -2.80 8.84 -3.21
N TYR A 64 -3.85 8.05 -3.05
CA TYR A 64 -4.24 7.00 -3.99
C TYR A 64 -5.66 7.17 -4.52
N GLY A 65 -5.90 6.69 -5.73
CA GLY A 65 -7.22 6.56 -6.33
C GLY A 65 -8.01 7.86 -6.35
N ASP A 66 -9.21 7.82 -5.81
CA ASP A 66 -10.11 8.97 -5.71
C ASP A 66 -10.11 9.63 -4.32
N SER A 67 -9.19 9.23 -3.43
CA SER A 67 -8.95 9.91 -2.15
C SER A 67 -8.09 11.16 -2.30
N SER A 68 -8.07 12.02 -1.27
CA SER A 68 -7.30 13.26 -1.27
C SER A 68 -5.81 13.03 -1.49
N VAL A 69 -5.20 13.88 -2.30
CA VAL A 69 -3.75 13.93 -2.57
C VAL A 69 -3.16 15.22 -2.01
N TYR A 70 -1.88 15.20 -1.68
CA TYR A 70 -1.14 16.30 -1.05
C TYR A 70 0.22 16.47 -1.70
N ASP A 71 0.85 17.64 -1.50
CA ASP A 71 2.11 18.02 -2.15
C ASP A 71 3.34 18.00 -1.21
N LYS A 72 3.15 17.57 0.06
CA LYS A 72 4.24 17.49 1.04
C LYS A 72 4.38 16.07 1.57
N HIS A 73 5.61 15.62 1.77
CA HIS A 73 5.89 14.31 2.37
C HIS A 73 5.24 14.16 3.75
N SER A 74 5.30 15.22 4.58
CA SER A 74 4.71 15.21 5.92
C SER A 74 3.20 14.95 5.95
N ASP A 75 2.50 15.15 4.85
CA ASP A 75 1.06 14.88 4.76
C ASP A 75 0.77 13.37 4.61
N TYR A 76 1.82 12.55 4.44
CA TYR A 76 1.74 11.08 4.31
C TYR A 76 2.26 10.34 5.54
N GLN A 77 2.31 11.01 6.70
CA GLN A 77 2.65 10.38 7.97
C GLN A 77 1.62 9.31 8.37
N LEU A 78 2.11 8.24 8.97
CA LEU A 78 1.29 7.11 9.42
C LEU A 78 0.14 7.56 10.35
N SER A 79 0.40 8.51 11.25
CA SER A 79 -0.61 9.06 12.17
C SER A 79 -1.79 9.71 11.44
N LEU A 80 -1.55 10.38 10.30
CA LEU A 80 -2.60 10.98 9.49
C LEU A 80 -3.42 9.92 8.75
N ALA A 81 -2.78 8.87 8.27
CA ALA A 81 -3.48 7.73 7.66
C ALA A 81 -4.36 6.99 8.68
N VAL A 82 -3.88 6.81 9.91
CA VAL A 82 -4.67 6.26 11.03
C VAL A 82 -5.88 7.15 11.32
N GLN A 83 -5.68 8.46 11.35
CA GLN A 83 -6.77 9.41 11.58
C GLN A 83 -7.83 9.34 10.46
N ASP A 84 -7.44 9.19 9.18
CA ASP A 84 -8.39 8.99 8.08
C ASP A 84 -9.29 7.77 8.31
N MET A 85 -8.70 6.66 8.77
CA MET A 85 -9.44 5.43 9.05
C MET A 85 -10.38 5.58 10.26
N VAL A 86 -9.97 6.31 11.28
CA VAL A 86 -10.83 6.62 12.44
C VAL A 86 -11.99 7.53 12.02
N GLU A 87 -11.76 8.51 11.14
CA GLU A 87 -12.80 9.35 10.58
C GLU A 87 -13.76 8.57 9.67
N LEU A 88 -13.24 7.65 8.85
CA LEU A 88 -14.05 6.73 8.05
C LEU A 88 -14.95 5.85 8.94
N LEU A 89 -14.41 5.29 10.03
CA LEU A 89 -15.17 4.50 11.00
C LEU A 89 -16.33 5.32 11.60
N ALA A 90 -16.06 6.56 11.98
CA ALA A 90 -17.07 7.48 12.52
C ALA A 90 -18.14 7.84 11.47
N HIS A 91 -17.74 8.12 10.21
CA HIS A 91 -18.64 8.35 9.09
C HIS A 91 -19.61 7.18 8.86
N LEU A 92 -19.11 5.96 8.99
CA LEU A 92 -19.90 4.73 8.88
C LEU A 92 -20.82 4.49 10.10
N ASN A 93 -20.81 5.40 11.10
CA ASN A 93 -21.55 5.27 12.35
C ASN A 93 -21.25 3.97 13.10
N ARG A 94 -19.97 3.57 13.14
CA ARG A 94 -19.52 2.36 13.81
C ARG A 94 -18.55 2.68 14.95
N ALA A 95 -18.67 1.95 16.04
CA ALA A 95 -17.76 2.10 17.18
C ALA A 95 -16.42 1.39 16.94
N SER A 96 -16.45 0.24 16.26
CA SER A 96 -15.28 -0.59 16.04
C SER A 96 -15.42 -1.44 14.77
N ALA A 97 -14.30 -1.96 14.27
CA ALA A 97 -14.23 -2.83 13.10
C ALA A 97 -13.17 -3.93 13.26
N VAL A 98 -13.26 -4.94 12.40
CA VAL A 98 -12.13 -5.82 12.09
C VAL A 98 -11.27 -5.08 11.06
N TRP A 99 -9.95 -4.96 11.32
CA TRP A 99 -9.00 -4.28 10.46
C TRP A 99 -8.09 -5.29 9.76
N VAL A 100 -8.01 -5.21 8.46
CA VAL A 100 -7.14 -6.07 7.64
C VAL A 100 -6.19 -5.18 6.86
N GLY A 101 -4.89 -5.34 7.06
CA GLY A 101 -3.87 -4.55 6.38
C GLY A 101 -2.96 -5.39 5.50
N HIS A 102 -2.52 -4.83 4.38
CA HIS A 102 -1.48 -5.38 3.51
C HIS A 102 -0.44 -4.31 3.21
N ASP A 103 0.84 -4.68 3.20
CA ASP A 103 1.98 -3.77 2.95
C ASP A 103 1.89 -2.52 3.84
N TRP A 104 1.89 -1.28 3.32
CA TRP A 104 1.69 -0.04 4.11
C TRP A 104 0.34 0.02 4.86
N GLY A 105 -0.67 -0.72 4.41
CA GLY A 105 -1.91 -0.89 5.17
C GLY A 105 -1.73 -1.65 6.48
N SER A 106 -0.68 -2.48 6.61
CA SER A 106 -0.40 -3.22 7.85
C SER A 106 0.04 -2.31 9.00
N PRO A 107 1.01 -1.39 8.87
CA PRO A 107 1.33 -0.41 9.91
C PRO A 107 0.12 0.43 10.32
N VAL A 108 -0.76 0.80 9.39
CA VAL A 108 -2.02 1.52 9.72
C VAL A 108 -2.92 0.67 10.60
N ALA A 109 -3.18 -0.60 10.22
CA ALA A 109 -4.02 -1.51 10.99
C ALA A 109 -3.41 -1.83 12.38
N TRP A 110 -2.09 -2.03 12.45
CA TRP A 110 -1.37 -2.24 13.71
C TRP A 110 -1.44 -1.00 14.62
N SER A 111 -1.27 0.21 14.05
CA SER A 111 -1.34 1.46 14.81
C SER A 111 -2.75 1.71 15.34
N ILE A 112 -3.81 1.36 14.59
CA ILE A 112 -5.19 1.41 15.10
C ILE A 112 -5.34 0.46 16.29
N ALA A 113 -4.88 -0.78 16.18
CA ALA A 113 -4.97 -1.75 17.27
C ALA A 113 -4.20 -1.31 18.54
N ALA A 114 -3.04 -0.68 18.36
CA ALA A 114 -2.19 -0.23 19.46
C ALA A 114 -2.68 1.06 20.13
N HIS A 115 -3.13 2.05 19.35
CA HIS A 115 -3.42 3.41 19.85
C HIS A 115 -4.93 3.70 19.95
N HIS A 116 -5.78 2.91 19.30
CA HIS A 116 -7.25 3.00 19.34
C HIS A 116 -7.88 1.63 19.61
N PRO A 117 -7.50 0.93 20.71
CA PRO A 117 -7.97 -0.44 20.98
C PRO A 117 -9.49 -0.54 21.13
N ASP A 118 -10.15 0.55 21.51
CA ASP A 118 -11.60 0.68 21.55
C ASP A 118 -12.26 0.61 20.16
N LYS A 119 -11.51 0.87 19.09
CA LYS A 119 -11.96 0.84 17.70
C LYS A 119 -11.57 -0.45 16.96
N CYS A 120 -10.87 -1.37 17.64
CA CYS A 120 -10.36 -2.60 17.05
C CYS A 120 -11.04 -3.83 17.67
N LEU A 121 -11.88 -4.52 16.91
CA LEU A 121 -12.44 -5.82 17.29
C LEU A 121 -11.44 -6.95 17.08
N ALA A 122 -10.72 -6.89 15.97
CA ALA A 122 -9.65 -7.80 15.60
C ALA A 122 -8.76 -7.15 14.53
N VAL A 123 -7.54 -7.64 14.40
CA VAL A 123 -6.60 -7.23 13.38
C VAL A 123 -6.02 -8.44 12.66
N ALA A 124 -5.93 -8.36 11.34
CA ALA A 124 -5.20 -9.31 10.50
C ALA A 124 -4.25 -8.54 9.58
N ASN A 125 -3.01 -8.97 9.50
CA ASN A 125 -2.02 -8.31 8.68
C ASN A 125 -1.27 -9.29 7.78
N LEU A 126 -0.97 -8.81 6.59
CA LEU A 126 -0.29 -9.54 5.54
C LEU A 126 1.03 -8.81 5.23
N CYS A 127 2.13 -9.55 5.18
CA CYS A 127 3.43 -9.08 4.75
C CYS A 127 4.24 -8.31 5.81
N VAL A 128 3.68 -7.31 6.54
CA VAL A 128 4.43 -6.47 7.49
C VAL A 128 4.08 -6.82 8.94
N PRO A 129 5.04 -7.29 9.76
CA PRO A 129 4.81 -7.62 11.16
C PRO A 129 4.62 -6.35 12.02
N TYR A 130 4.04 -6.54 13.21
CA TYR A 130 3.86 -5.49 14.21
C TYR A 130 5.20 -4.88 14.64
N ALA A 131 5.19 -3.56 14.82
CA ALA A 131 6.33 -2.77 15.28
C ALA A 131 7.60 -2.96 14.43
N ALA A 132 7.42 -3.09 13.10
CA ALA A 132 8.54 -3.12 12.15
C ALA A 132 8.77 -1.73 11.53
N LEU A 133 7.92 -1.32 10.60
CA LEU A 133 8.09 -0.03 9.91
C LEU A 133 7.83 1.18 10.83
N GLU A 134 6.99 1.02 11.85
CA GLU A 134 6.68 2.07 12.84
C GLU A 134 7.90 2.49 13.67
N GLN A 135 8.95 1.68 13.71
CA GLN A 135 10.20 1.99 14.42
C GLN A 135 11.27 2.63 13.52
N GLY A 136 10.91 2.88 12.26
CA GLY A 136 11.79 3.55 11.31
C GLY A 136 12.73 2.62 10.56
N LEU A 137 13.35 3.20 9.52
CA LEU A 137 14.16 2.45 8.57
C LEU A 137 15.41 1.83 9.20
N ASP A 138 16.09 2.53 10.10
CA ASP A 138 17.30 2.01 10.75
C ASP A 138 17.02 0.77 11.60
N PHE A 139 15.86 0.73 12.27
CA PHE A 139 15.44 -0.44 13.03
C PHE A 139 15.30 -1.69 12.16
N VAL A 140 14.67 -1.58 10.99
CA VAL A 140 14.50 -2.73 10.08
C VAL A 140 15.81 -3.12 9.40
N ILE A 141 16.71 -2.18 9.16
CA ILE A 141 18.07 -2.44 8.66
C ILE A 141 18.88 -3.27 9.64
N ASP A 142 18.77 -3.01 10.95
CA ASP A 142 19.42 -3.80 12.01
C ASP A 142 18.96 -5.26 12.04
N LYS A 143 17.80 -5.59 11.45
CA LYS A 143 17.22 -6.95 11.41
C LYS A 143 17.50 -7.68 10.10
N VAL A 144 18.27 -7.09 9.19
CA VAL A 144 18.63 -7.70 7.91
C VAL A 144 19.42 -8.99 8.11
N ASP A 145 19.02 -10.07 7.44
CA ASP A 145 19.82 -11.30 7.40
C ASP A 145 21.09 -11.10 6.56
N ARG A 146 22.22 -10.94 7.24
CA ARG A 146 23.53 -10.67 6.64
C ARG A 146 24.12 -11.86 5.89
N ASN A 147 23.54 -13.06 6.01
CA ASN A 147 23.92 -14.20 5.17
C ASN A 147 23.34 -14.07 3.76
N ILE A 148 22.15 -13.47 3.64
CA ILE A 148 21.51 -13.20 2.35
C ILE A 148 21.97 -11.85 1.78
N TYR A 149 22.15 -10.85 2.65
CA TYR A 149 22.49 -9.46 2.29
C TYR A 149 23.79 -9.03 2.97
N PRO A 150 24.97 -9.46 2.51
CA PRO A 150 26.24 -8.99 3.06
C PRO A 150 26.32 -7.47 3.10
N GLU A 151 26.72 -6.89 4.24
CA GLU A 151 26.69 -5.44 4.46
C GLU A 151 27.51 -4.64 3.45
N ALA A 152 28.65 -5.21 3.03
CA ALA A 152 29.52 -4.57 2.03
C ALA A 152 28.86 -4.40 0.65
N GLU A 153 27.88 -5.25 0.31
CA GLU A 153 27.17 -5.20 -0.98
C GLU A 153 25.78 -4.57 -0.85
N TYR A 154 25.12 -4.79 0.28
CA TYR A 154 23.74 -4.38 0.57
C TYR A 154 23.67 -3.72 1.95
N PRO A 155 24.18 -2.49 2.14
CA PRO A 155 24.21 -1.84 3.46
C PRO A 155 22.85 -1.80 4.14
N ALA A 156 21.78 -1.51 3.41
CA ALA A 156 20.39 -1.51 3.89
C ALA A 156 19.64 -2.83 3.61
N GLY A 157 20.31 -3.86 3.06
CA GLY A 157 19.69 -5.15 2.76
C GLY A 157 18.56 -5.04 1.73
N GLN A 158 17.42 -5.70 2.00
CA GLN A 158 16.23 -5.60 1.16
C GLN A 158 15.60 -4.19 1.16
N TRP A 159 16.00 -3.30 2.05
CA TRP A 159 15.50 -1.94 2.23
C TRP A 159 16.28 -0.89 1.42
N GLU A 160 17.19 -1.30 0.54
CA GLU A 160 17.95 -0.39 -0.34
C GLU A 160 17.04 0.54 -1.17
N TYR A 161 15.84 0.08 -1.55
CA TYR A 161 14.88 0.91 -2.26
C TYR A 161 14.34 2.07 -1.40
N MET A 162 14.21 1.89 -0.07
CA MET A 162 13.79 2.98 0.83
C MET A 162 14.90 4.03 0.97
N ARG A 163 16.17 3.61 1.08
CA ARG A 163 17.30 4.53 1.01
C ARG A 163 17.36 5.26 -0.32
N PHE A 164 17.06 4.57 -1.43
CA PHE A 164 16.99 5.19 -2.73
C PHE A 164 15.91 6.30 -2.81
N TYR A 165 14.74 6.10 -2.20
CA TYR A 165 13.74 7.16 -2.10
C TYR A 165 14.26 8.36 -1.31
N GLN A 166 14.93 8.16 -0.17
CA GLN A 166 15.50 9.25 0.61
C GLN A 166 16.56 10.06 -0.17
N GLU A 167 17.34 9.41 -1.00
CA GLU A 167 18.44 10.02 -1.75
C GLU A 167 18.02 10.58 -3.11
N SER A 168 17.01 9.99 -3.74
CA SER A 168 16.68 10.21 -5.16
C SER A 168 15.17 10.22 -5.44
N PHE A 169 14.37 10.75 -4.52
CA PHE A 169 12.91 10.73 -4.57
C PHE A 169 12.34 11.18 -5.91
N SER A 170 12.80 12.35 -6.40
CA SER A 170 12.29 12.93 -7.65
C SER A 170 12.58 12.05 -8.86
N SER A 171 13.75 11.40 -8.90
CA SER A 171 14.11 10.49 -9.98
C SER A 171 13.29 9.19 -9.93
N ALA A 172 13.14 8.63 -8.73
CA ALA A 172 12.33 7.43 -8.51
C ALA A 172 10.87 7.67 -8.96
N THR A 173 10.28 8.77 -8.51
CA THR A 173 8.91 9.14 -8.83
C THR A 173 8.72 9.41 -10.32
N ALA A 174 9.60 10.22 -10.93
CA ALA A 174 9.53 10.54 -12.36
C ALA A 174 9.63 9.28 -13.25
N SER A 175 10.40 8.28 -12.86
CA SER A 175 10.51 7.04 -13.63
C SER A 175 9.24 6.18 -13.61
N MET A 176 8.46 6.24 -12.53
CA MET A 176 7.16 5.57 -12.42
C MET A 176 6.07 6.37 -13.15
N ASP A 177 6.10 7.70 -13.01
CA ASP A 177 5.17 8.62 -13.67
C ASP A 177 5.28 8.57 -15.21
N ALA A 178 6.47 8.24 -15.72
CA ALA A 178 6.72 8.19 -17.16
C ALA A 178 5.90 7.12 -17.89
N ASP A 179 5.60 6.00 -17.23
CA ASP A 179 4.78 4.92 -17.79
C ASP A 179 4.13 4.09 -16.67
N PRO A 180 3.02 4.57 -16.08
CA PRO A 180 2.29 3.84 -15.04
C PRO A 180 1.80 2.47 -15.48
N PHE A 181 1.42 2.31 -16.75
CA PHE A 181 0.92 1.04 -17.28
C PHE A 181 2.00 -0.05 -17.23
N ASN A 182 3.16 0.20 -17.83
CA ASN A 182 4.26 -0.76 -17.81
C ASN A 182 4.82 -0.94 -16.39
N PHE A 183 4.77 0.10 -15.54
CA PHE A 183 5.17 -0.03 -14.14
C PHE A 183 4.29 -1.00 -13.37
N ILE A 184 2.97 -0.85 -13.43
CA ILE A 184 2.04 -1.77 -12.75
C ILE A 184 2.16 -3.18 -13.32
N GLN A 185 2.28 -3.32 -14.63
CA GLN A 185 2.50 -4.61 -15.28
C GLN A 185 3.79 -5.31 -14.82
N LEU A 186 4.83 -4.54 -14.51
CA LEU A 186 6.10 -5.04 -13.98
C LEU A 186 5.99 -5.51 -12.52
N ILE A 187 5.23 -4.80 -11.69
CA ILE A 187 5.13 -5.05 -10.24
C ILE A 187 4.12 -6.17 -9.93
N PHE A 188 2.97 -6.20 -10.63
CA PHE A 188 1.92 -7.18 -10.37
C PHE A 188 2.21 -8.50 -11.06
N ARG A 189 3.08 -9.30 -10.44
CA ARG A 189 3.54 -10.59 -10.95
C ARG A 189 3.59 -11.63 -9.84
N LYS A 190 3.52 -12.91 -10.22
CA LYS A 190 3.79 -14.01 -9.30
C LYS A 190 5.21 -13.91 -8.76
N GLY A 191 5.36 -14.14 -7.48
CA GLY A 191 6.66 -14.38 -6.88
C GLY A 191 7.33 -15.64 -7.46
N ASN A 192 8.65 -15.63 -7.53
CA ASN A 192 9.41 -16.79 -7.92
C ASN A 192 9.84 -17.57 -6.66
N PRO A 193 9.29 -18.77 -6.37
CA PRO A 193 9.71 -19.56 -5.20
C PRO A 193 11.20 -19.89 -5.16
N ALA A 194 11.87 -19.96 -6.31
CA ALA A 194 13.31 -20.22 -6.39
C ALA A 194 14.16 -19.02 -5.90
N SER A 195 13.57 -17.85 -5.72
CA SER A 195 14.27 -16.67 -5.17
C SER A 195 14.31 -16.63 -3.64
N VAL A 196 13.65 -17.57 -2.96
CA VAL A 196 13.69 -17.65 -1.48
C VAL A 196 15.13 -17.88 -1.03
N GLY A 197 15.62 -17.06 -0.10
CA GLY A 197 17.00 -17.10 0.38
C GLY A 197 18.02 -16.43 -0.56
N GLN A 198 17.58 -15.75 -1.61
CA GLN A 198 18.41 -14.93 -2.49
C GLN A 198 18.12 -13.44 -2.28
N PRO A 199 19.07 -12.53 -2.59
CA PRO A 199 18.81 -11.11 -2.55
C PRO A 199 17.62 -10.71 -3.43
N SER A 200 16.71 -9.92 -2.85
CA SER A 200 15.52 -9.42 -3.55
C SER A 200 15.88 -8.36 -4.61
N ALA A 201 14.99 -8.15 -5.57
CA ALA A 201 15.14 -7.08 -6.55
C ALA A 201 15.21 -5.70 -5.89
N THR A 202 14.50 -5.50 -4.76
CA THR A 202 14.51 -4.25 -3.99
C THR A 202 15.89 -3.91 -3.42
N ALA A 203 16.71 -4.93 -3.09
CA ALA A 203 18.09 -4.75 -2.63
C ALA A 203 19.02 -4.21 -3.73
N MET A 204 18.64 -4.33 -4.99
CA MET A 204 19.44 -3.86 -6.13
C MET A 204 19.13 -2.42 -6.54
N THR A 205 17.98 -1.88 -6.10
CA THR A 205 17.44 -0.60 -6.59
C THR A 205 18.45 0.54 -6.51
N ARG A 206 19.09 0.73 -5.36
CA ARG A 206 20.07 1.80 -5.15
C ARG A 206 21.34 1.59 -5.98
N LYS A 207 21.87 0.37 -6.00
CA LYS A 207 23.08 -0.02 -6.74
C LYS A 207 22.91 0.13 -8.25
N MET A 208 21.72 -0.14 -8.75
CA MET A 208 21.36 -0.04 -10.17
C MET A 208 20.96 1.38 -10.59
N GLY A 209 20.87 2.33 -9.67
CA GLY A 209 20.49 3.72 -9.97
C GLY A 209 18.99 3.92 -10.15
N GLY A 210 18.15 2.99 -9.68
CA GLY A 210 16.70 3.09 -9.71
C GLY A 210 16.00 1.74 -9.90
N TRP A 211 14.69 1.79 -9.87
CA TRP A 211 13.82 0.62 -10.02
C TRP A 211 13.99 -0.12 -11.35
N PHE A 212 14.44 0.57 -12.39
CA PHE A 212 14.56 0.06 -13.76
C PHE A 212 16.02 0.06 -14.25
N GLY A 213 16.98 -0.12 -13.34
CA GLY A 213 18.39 -0.12 -13.70
C GLY A 213 18.91 1.22 -14.20
N GLY A 214 18.33 2.33 -13.71
CA GLY A 214 18.66 3.69 -14.15
C GLY A 214 17.94 4.16 -15.42
N GLU A 215 17.08 3.32 -16.01
CA GLU A 215 16.21 3.71 -17.13
C GLU A 215 15.12 4.69 -16.66
N LYS A 216 14.65 5.51 -17.58
CA LYS A 216 13.71 6.60 -17.30
C LYS A 216 12.26 6.14 -17.11
N SER A 217 11.93 4.93 -17.50
CA SER A 217 10.59 4.33 -17.38
C SER A 217 10.68 2.82 -17.23
N ALA A 218 9.59 2.22 -16.78
CA ALA A 218 9.46 0.78 -16.67
C ALA A 218 9.59 0.10 -18.04
N PRO A 219 10.32 -1.04 -18.12
CA PRO A 219 10.40 -1.81 -19.36
C PRO A 219 9.06 -2.44 -19.69
N ALA A 220 8.73 -2.52 -20.97
CA ALA A 220 7.61 -3.30 -21.43
C ALA A 220 7.85 -4.80 -21.19
N VAL A 221 6.98 -5.43 -20.42
CA VAL A 221 7.01 -6.86 -20.13
C VAL A 221 5.62 -7.46 -20.39
N PRO A 222 5.48 -8.74 -20.73
CA PRO A 222 4.16 -9.35 -20.84
C PRO A 222 3.42 -9.31 -19.49
N ARG A 223 2.10 -9.06 -19.53
CA ARG A 223 1.25 -9.14 -18.33
C ARG A 223 1.27 -10.56 -17.74
N ASP A 224 1.30 -10.67 -16.43
CA ASP A 224 1.06 -11.94 -15.74
C ASP A 224 -0.45 -12.16 -15.59
N GLU A 225 -1.01 -12.97 -16.49
CA GLU A 225 -2.45 -13.20 -16.60
C GLU A 225 -3.06 -13.92 -15.40
N ASP A 226 -2.24 -14.61 -14.62
CA ASP A 226 -2.69 -15.28 -13.40
C ASP A 226 -2.77 -14.33 -12.19
N VAL A 227 -2.19 -13.12 -12.30
CA VAL A 227 -2.15 -12.14 -11.20
C VAL A 227 -3.10 -10.98 -11.45
N ILE A 228 -3.13 -10.43 -12.67
CA ILE A 228 -3.91 -9.24 -12.98
C ILE A 228 -4.58 -9.35 -14.35
N THR A 229 -5.87 -9.02 -14.42
CA THR A 229 -6.60 -8.94 -15.68
C THR A 229 -6.19 -7.68 -16.46
N GLU A 230 -6.51 -7.62 -17.75
CA GLU A 230 -6.27 -6.43 -18.57
C GLU A 230 -7.08 -5.22 -18.07
N ASP A 231 -8.34 -5.45 -17.70
CA ASP A 231 -9.22 -4.41 -17.15
C ASP A 231 -8.70 -3.88 -15.81
N ASP A 232 -8.23 -4.75 -14.91
CA ASP A 232 -7.66 -4.33 -13.65
C ASP A 232 -6.37 -3.54 -13.86
N LEU A 233 -5.47 -4.02 -14.75
CA LEU A 233 -4.25 -3.31 -15.11
C LEU A 233 -4.55 -1.90 -15.62
N ALA A 234 -5.53 -1.76 -16.52
CA ALA A 234 -5.95 -0.47 -17.03
C ALA A 234 -6.46 0.47 -15.92
N ARG A 235 -7.27 -0.06 -14.98
CA ARG A 235 -7.79 0.70 -13.83
C ARG A 235 -6.67 1.19 -12.91
N TYR A 236 -5.71 0.31 -12.57
CA TYR A 236 -4.55 0.70 -11.77
C TYR A 236 -3.70 1.78 -12.45
N ALA A 237 -3.40 1.58 -13.74
CA ALA A 237 -2.59 2.51 -14.51
C ALA A 237 -3.27 3.88 -14.66
N GLU A 238 -4.59 3.91 -14.89
CA GLU A 238 -5.37 5.15 -14.96
C GLU A 238 -5.39 5.87 -13.61
N ALA A 239 -5.75 5.18 -12.53
CA ALA A 239 -5.91 5.79 -11.21
C ALA A 239 -4.58 6.32 -10.66
N LEU A 240 -3.49 5.54 -10.78
CA LEU A 240 -2.16 5.95 -10.34
C LEU A 240 -1.55 7.01 -11.26
N GLY A 241 -1.80 6.92 -12.58
CA GLY A 241 -1.35 7.93 -13.54
C GLY A 241 -2.03 9.29 -13.40
N ARG A 242 -3.26 9.33 -12.85
CA ARG A 242 -4.04 10.58 -12.68
C ARG A 242 -3.36 11.57 -11.74
N HIS A 243 -2.78 11.09 -10.65
CA HIS A 243 -2.14 11.90 -9.62
C HIS A 243 -0.64 11.69 -9.52
N GLY A 244 -0.11 10.72 -10.26
CA GLY A 244 1.30 10.32 -10.22
C GLY A 244 1.69 9.62 -8.92
N PHE A 245 2.97 9.31 -8.82
CA PHE A 245 3.53 8.53 -7.73
C PHE A 245 4.10 9.38 -6.58
N PHE A 246 3.93 10.71 -6.60
CA PHE A 246 4.38 11.55 -5.48
C PHE A 246 3.74 11.11 -4.16
N GLY A 247 2.41 10.99 -4.13
CA GLY A 247 1.68 10.55 -2.95
C GLY A 247 2.08 9.15 -2.49
N PRO A 248 1.94 8.11 -3.33
CA PRO A 248 2.36 6.75 -3.02
C PRO A 248 3.79 6.63 -2.48
N ASN A 249 4.76 7.29 -3.13
CA ASN A 249 6.16 7.22 -2.72
C ASN A 249 6.47 8.03 -1.46
N SER A 250 5.66 9.07 -1.15
CA SER A 250 5.85 9.90 0.05
C SER A 250 5.61 9.14 1.36
N TRP A 251 4.91 8.01 1.33
CA TRP A 251 4.79 7.13 2.49
C TRP A 251 6.15 6.64 2.98
N TYR A 252 7.11 6.44 2.06
CA TYR A 252 8.47 6.02 2.39
C TYR A 252 9.38 7.15 2.89
N MET A 253 8.89 8.40 2.96
CA MET A 253 9.66 9.56 3.40
C MET A 253 9.41 9.95 4.87
N ASN A 254 8.61 9.16 5.61
CA ASN A 254 8.18 9.46 6.97
C ASN A 254 8.65 8.37 7.97
N HIS A 255 9.93 8.04 7.91
CA HIS A 255 10.57 7.01 8.75
C HIS A 255 11.50 7.58 9.83
N GLU A 256 11.42 8.88 10.12
CA GLU A 256 12.21 9.55 11.15
C GLU A 256 11.47 9.65 12.48
#